data_22a2a6f2c44ba22edaa9d1e0310df682
#
_entry.id   22a2a6f2c44ba22edaa9d1e0310df682
#
_cell.length_a   1.000
_cell.length_b   1.000
_cell.length_c   1.000
_cell.angle_alpha   90.00
_cell.angle_beta   90.00
_cell.angle_gamma   90.00
#
_symmetry.space_group_name_H-M   'P 1'
#
loop_
_entity.id
_entity.type
_entity.pdbx_description
1 polymer ?
#
loop_
_entity_poly.entity_id
_entity_poly.type
_entity_poly.pdbx_seq_one_letter_code
_entity_poly.pdbx_strand_id
1 'polypeptide(L)'
;MSQYSTIDGTFDLLPEHHKYLTFLKKVFRHEFRKSGFRRLSTPLLEKKELIEKSLGNNFILENSDFDLNQDPSLGNLRAYLENNIKEEIQPVYYYYMHQLYKKENNGIKAYEVIGADIIGENDPILDAIQIYVTYTVLNKIGLKDKFSITVNSIGIEKEKAKYREELISYYENKKHILSEKSIELLEKDPMLVLSSTEEDEIILNNSAPSISAKFLKKDSKAHYIKFKEYLDILKIPYTEDHKLVGDKSYQTNSIWQFKSLDGRVIANGARYNALSKNIGEAKEIPATGFMVDTNILISLLLENHIKLKNKDRIDLFFVQLGDEAKAVILPLSLLAREAGINTVVSLGTPSMKEQMLKAGRVGSRYVVMVGIMEARNGIFQVRDMQDGTQTEIKKEELISYIIDKIGKENLDFYSPERDLIIE
;
A
#
# COMPACT_ATOMS: atom_id res chain seq x y z
N MET A 1 -5.41 -12.81 28.88
CA MET A 1 -4.90 -12.78 27.49
C MET A 1 -5.84 -13.62 26.63
N SER A 2 -6.06 -13.27 25.36
CA SER A 2 -6.87 -14.11 24.47
C SER A 2 -6.18 -15.47 24.28
N GLN A 3 -6.97 -16.54 24.18
CA GLN A 3 -6.50 -17.88 23.85
C GLN A 3 -5.97 -17.95 22.40
N TYR A 4 -6.40 -17.02 21.55
CA TYR A 4 -6.04 -16.93 20.14
C TYR A 4 -5.37 -15.60 19.86
N SER A 5 -4.28 -15.63 19.09
CA SER A 5 -3.54 -14.48 18.58
C SER A 5 -3.33 -14.62 17.08
N THR A 6 -2.96 -13.55 16.41
CA THR A 6 -2.47 -13.61 15.03
C THR A 6 -1.20 -14.45 14.93
N ILE A 7 -0.92 -14.98 13.76
CA ILE A 7 0.37 -15.64 13.46
C ILE A 7 1.47 -14.57 13.53
N ASP A 8 2.63 -14.91 14.07
CA ASP A 8 3.77 -14.00 14.14
C ASP A 8 4.12 -13.45 12.76
N GLY A 9 4.33 -12.14 12.68
CA GLY A 9 4.56 -11.43 11.42
C GLY A 9 3.30 -11.03 10.65
N THR A 10 2.10 -11.42 11.15
CA THR A 10 0.81 -10.92 10.64
C THR A 10 0.18 -9.94 11.62
N PHE A 11 -0.79 -9.16 11.17
CA PHE A 11 -1.40 -8.09 11.98
C PHE A 11 -2.85 -7.85 11.59
N ASP A 12 -3.62 -7.35 12.55
CA ASP A 12 -4.94 -6.77 12.31
C ASP A 12 -4.80 -5.28 12.00
N LEU A 13 -5.44 -4.83 10.93
CA LEU A 13 -5.54 -3.41 10.63
C LEU A 13 -6.83 -2.86 11.24
N LEU A 14 -6.72 -2.29 12.44
CA LEU A 14 -7.86 -1.75 13.17
C LEU A 14 -8.44 -0.49 12.50
N PRO A 15 -9.72 -0.11 12.81
CA PRO A 15 -10.40 1.02 12.16
C PRO A 15 -9.62 2.34 12.19
N GLU A 16 -8.89 2.62 13.28
CA GLU A 16 -8.08 3.84 13.44
C GLU A 16 -6.96 3.96 12.40
N HIS A 17 -6.40 2.83 11.98
CA HIS A 17 -5.36 2.75 10.96
C HIS A 17 -5.96 2.54 9.56
N HIS A 18 -7.08 1.80 9.48
CA HIS A 18 -7.73 1.48 8.21
C HIS A 18 -8.16 2.73 7.42
N LYS A 19 -8.53 3.82 8.10
CA LYS A 19 -8.82 5.11 7.45
C LYS A 19 -7.62 5.66 6.65
N TYR A 20 -6.39 5.46 7.16
CA TYR A 20 -5.16 5.85 6.46
C TYR A 20 -4.93 4.98 5.22
N LEU A 21 -5.13 3.66 5.33
CA LEU A 21 -5.07 2.77 4.18
C LEU A 21 -6.06 3.15 3.09
N THR A 22 -7.32 3.43 3.48
CA THR A 22 -8.35 3.90 2.54
C THR A 22 -7.95 5.21 1.86
N PHE A 23 -7.39 6.14 2.62
CA PHE A 23 -6.87 7.40 2.08
C PHE A 23 -5.73 7.15 1.09
N LEU A 24 -4.72 6.35 1.45
CA LEU A 24 -3.60 6.00 0.58
C LEU A 24 -4.08 5.34 -0.71
N LYS A 25 -4.94 4.32 -0.61
CA LYS A 25 -5.56 3.65 -1.78
C LYS A 25 -6.28 4.65 -2.70
N LYS A 26 -6.95 5.66 -2.13
CA LYS A 26 -7.64 6.70 -2.91
C LYS A 26 -6.66 7.62 -3.64
N VAL A 27 -5.61 8.10 -2.96
CA VAL A 27 -4.62 9.01 -3.55
C VAL A 27 -3.85 8.29 -4.66
N PHE A 28 -3.32 7.09 -4.38
CA PHE A 28 -2.59 6.30 -5.39
C PHE A 28 -3.47 5.97 -6.61
N ARG A 29 -4.72 5.52 -6.39
CA ARG A 29 -5.66 5.25 -7.49
C ARG A 29 -5.86 6.49 -8.36
N HIS A 30 -6.00 7.66 -7.76
CA HIS A 30 -6.19 8.90 -8.50
C HIS A 30 -4.97 9.23 -9.38
N GLU A 31 -3.74 9.13 -8.84
CA GLU A 31 -2.51 9.41 -9.59
C GLU A 31 -2.26 8.35 -10.68
N PHE A 32 -2.50 7.08 -10.38
CA PHE A 32 -2.41 6.01 -11.37
C PHE A 32 -3.35 6.23 -12.56
N ARG A 33 -4.63 6.52 -12.29
CA ARG A 33 -5.61 6.78 -13.36
C ARG A 33 -5.24 7.99 -14.21
N LYS A 34 -4.75 9.06 -13.60
CA LYS A 34 -4.24 10.24 -14.32
C LYS A 34 -3.03 9.92 -15.20
N SER A 35 -2.23 8.95 -14.81
CA SER A 35 -1.04 8.50 -15.55
C SER A 35 -1.34 7.35 -16.51
N GLY A 36 -2.61 7.04 -16.78
CA GLY A 36 -3.03 6.01 -17.75
C GLY A 36 -3.01 4.57 -17.22
N PHE A 37 -2.71 4.35 -15.95
CA PHE A 37 -2.73 2.99 -15.39
C PHE A 37 -4.15 2.48 -15.16
N ARG A 38 -4.36 1.21 -15.48
CA ARG A 38 -5.61 0.46 -15.23
C ARG A 38 -5.40 -0.54 -14.11
N ARG A 39 -6.44 -0.82 -13.34
CA ARG A 39 -6.35 -1.76 -12.23
C ARG A 39 -6.30 -3.21 -12.74
N LEU A 40 -5.30 -3.94 -12.28
CA LEU A 40 -5.19 -5.39 -12.40
C LEU A 40 -5.30 -6.02 -11.00
N SER A 41 -6.00 -7.14 -10.88
CA SER A 41 -6.04 -7.95 -9.67
C SER A 41 -5.79 -9.40 -10.06
N THR A 42 -4.75 -9.98 -9.51
CA THR A 42 -4.35 -11.37 -9.71
C THR A 42 -4.68 -12.19 -8.47
N PRO A 43 -4.88 -13.49 -8.58
CA PRO A 43 -5.04 -14.37 -7.43
C PRO A 43 -3.85 -14.27 -6.47
N LEU A 44 -4.13 -14.47 -5.18
CA LEU A 44 -3.09 -14.58 -4.16
C LEU A 44 -2.35 -15.93 -4.26
N LEU A 45 -3.01 -16.96 -4.78
CA LEU A 45 -2.46 -18.29 -4.97
C LEU A 45 -2.00 -18.45 -6.41
N GLU A 46 -0.79 -18.97 -6.58
CA GLU A 46 -0.20 -19.33 -7.88
C GLU A 46 0.28 -20.78 -7.86
N LYS A 47 0.43 -21.40 -9.04
CA LYS A 47 1.01 -22.74 -9.14
C LYS A 47 2.43 -22.74 -8.58
N LYS A 48 2.75 -23.74 -7.76
CA LYS A 48 4.07 -23.87 -7.10
C LYS A 48 5.22 -23.88 -8.11
N GLU A 49 5.03 -24.58 -9.23
CA GLU A 49 5.98 -24.59 -10.35
C GLU A 49 6.31 -23.20 -10.89
N LEU A 50 5.32 -22.30 -10.98
CA LEU A 50 5.52 -20.92 -11.43
C LEU A 50 6.35 -20.13 -10.43
N ILE A 51 6.06 -20.28 -9.14
CA ILE A 51 6.81 -19.64 -8.06
C ILE A 51 8.25 -20.13 -8.01
N GLU A 52 8.46 -21.45 -8.14
CA GLU A 52 9.79 -22.07 -8.16
C GLU A 52 10.67 -21.49 -9.27
N LYS A 53 10.13 -21.39 -10.48
CA LYS A 53 10.86 -20.83 -11.65
C LYS A 53 11.23 -19.35 -11.49
N SER A 54 10.53 -18.58 -10.67
CA SER A 54 10.73 -17.15 -10.51
C SER A 54 11.42 -16.76 -9.21
N LEU A 55 11.04 -17.38 -8.08
CA LEU A 55 11.49 -17.06 -6.73
C LEU A 55 12.31 -18.18 -6.08
N GLY A 56 12.51 -19.33 -6.78
CA GLY A 56 13.15 -20.52 -6.24
C GLY A 56 12.29 -21.23 -5.19
N ASN A 57 12.92 -22.07 -4.36
CA ASN A 57 12.21 -22.96 -3.42
C ASN A 57 11.81 -22.26 -2.11
N ASN A 58 11.51 -20.96 -2.14
CA ASN A 58 11.08 -20.19 -0.97
C ASN A 58 9.56 -20.27 -0.76
N PHE A 59 9.03 -21.47 -0.53
CA PHE A 59 7.60 -21.71 -0.37
C PHE A 59 7.09 -21.42 1.04
N ILE A 60 5.86 -20.91 1.12
CA ILE A 60 5.11 -20.74 2.37
C ILE A 60 4.31 -22.02 2.67
N LEU A 61 3.68 -22.61 1.65
CA LEU A 61 2.89 -23.84 1.77
C LEU A 61 3.71 -25.04 1.27
N GLU A 62 4.23 -25.84 2.20
CA GLU A 62 5.20 -26.90 1.84
C GLU A 62 4.57 -28.10 1.10
N ASN A 63 3.36 -28.53 1.49
CA ASN A 63 2.70 -29.74 1.00
C ASN A 63 1.50 -29.43 0.09
N SER A 64 1.70 -28.61 -0.94
CA SER A 64 0.64 -28.18 -1.85
C SER A 64 1.17 -28.01 -3.27
N ASP A 65 0.32 -28.15 -4.27
CA ASP A 65 0.62 -27.88 -5.70
C ASP A 65 0.55 -26.38 -6.02
N PHE A 66 0.17 -25.57 -5.08
CA PHE A 66 0.10 -24.10 -5.15
C PHE A 66 0.77 -23.48 -3.94
N ASP A 67 1.13 -22.21 -4.05
CA ASP A 67 1.66 -21.41 -2.95
C ASP A 67 1.16 -19.98 -3.00
N LEU A 68 1.39 -19.23 -1.93
CA LEU A 68 1.08 -17.81 -1.90
C LEU A 68 2.04 -17.04 -2.82
N ASN A 69 1.48 -16.18 -3.66
CA ASN A 69 2.27 -15.29 -4.48
C ASN A 69 2.96 -14.23 -3.59
N GLN A 70 4.28 -14.31 -3.52
CA GLN A 70 5.12 -13.42 -2.73
C GLN A 70 5.61 -12.21 -3.52
N ASP A 71 5.28 -12.16 -4.83
CA ASP A 71 5.71 -11.10 -5.74
C ASP A 71 4.60 -10.75 -6.75
N PRO A 72 3.99 -9.54 -6.65
CA PRO A 72 2.93 -9.14 -7.56
C PRO A 72 3.34 -9.15 -9.03
N SER A 73 4.60 -8.81 -9.36
CA SER A 73 5.08 -8.76 -10.75
C SER A 73 5.00 -10.12 -11.43
N LEU A 74 5.18 -11.22 -10.67
CA LEU A 74 4.99 -12.57 -11.17
C LEU A 74 3.55 -12.82 -11.62
N GLY A 75 2.58 -12.54 -10.73
CA GLY A 75 1.15 -12.70 -11.03
C GLY A 75 0.70 -11.80 -12.19
N ASN A 76 1.18 -10.56 -12.23
CA ASN A 76 0.84 -9.61 -13.29
C ASN A 76 1.42 -10.03 -14.65
N LEU A 77 2.66 -10.51 -14.69
CA LEU A 77 3.25 -11.02 -15.93
C LEU A 77 2.59 -12.32 -16.40
N ARG A 78 2.26 -13.25 -15.49
CA ARG A 78 1.48 -14.45 -15.81
C ARG A 78 0.11 -14.07 -16.39
N ALA A 79 -0.60 -13.12 -15.77
CA ALA A 79 -1.89 -12.65 -16.28
C ALA A 79 -1.76 -11.97 -17.65
N TYR A 80 -0.71 -11.20 -17.88
CA TYR A 80 -0.38 -10.60 -19.18
C TYR A 80 -0.22 -11.65 -20.27
N LEU A 81 0.47 -12.75 -19.98
CA LEU A 81 0.70 -13.83 -20.93
C LEU A 81 -0.56 -14.68 -21.16
N GLU A 82 -1.22 -15.12 -20.09
CA GLU A 82 -2.38 -16.01 -20.13
C GLU A 82 -3.57 -15.39 -20.89
N ASN A 83 -3.76 -14.08 -20.78
CA ASN A 83 -4.85 -13.36 -21.42
C ASN A 83 -4.45 -12.75 -22.79
N ASN A 84 -3.31 -13.14 -23.37
CA ASN A 84 -2.81 -12.66 -24.66
C ASN A 84 -2.68 -11.12 -24.76
N ILE A 85 -2.46 -10.44 -23.66
CA ILE A 85 -2.37 -8.96 -23.59
C ILE A 85 -1.16 -8.47 -24.42
N LYS A 86 -0.16 -9.32 -24.66
CA LYS A 86 0.97 -9.03 -25.56
C LYS A 86 0.56 -8.70 -27.00
N GLU A 87 -0.65 -9.06 -27.42
CA GLU A 87 -1.19 -8.76 -28.74
C GLU A 87 -1.93 -7.41 -28.79
N GLU A 88 -2.16 -6.79 -27.63
CA GLU A 88 -2.71 -5.44 -27.55
C GLU A 88 -1.66 -4.37 -27.87
N ILE A 89 -2.08 -3.09 -27.92
CA ILE A 89 -1.17 -1.96 -28.09
C ILE A 89 -0.25 -1.85 -26.85
N GLN A 90 1.05 -1.86 -27.09
CA GLN A 90 2.09 -1.80 -26.05
C GLN A 90 2.63 -0.38 -25.87
N PRO A 91 3.15 -0.01 -24.68
CA PRO A 91 3.14 -0.77 -23.45
C PRO A 91 1.79 -0.73 -22.72
N VAL A 92 1.54 -1.70 -21.84
CA VAL A 92 0.39 -1.69 -20.94
C VAL A 92 0.80 -1.22 -19.55
N TYR A 93 -0.11 -0.49 -18.90
CA TYR A 93 0.09 0.14 -17.60
C TYR A 93 -0.90 -0.43 -16.60
N TYR A 94 -0.42 -1.19 -15.61
CA TYR A 94 -1.25 -1.79 -14.58
C TYR A 94 -0.86 -1.32 -13.19
N TYR A 95 -1.85 -1.11 -12.31
CA TYR A 95 -1.63 -0.93 -10.88
C TYR A 95 -2.41 -1.97 -10.09
N TYR A 96 -1.92 -2.29 -8.90
CA TYR A 96 -2.52 -3.25 -8.00
C TYR A 96 -2.54 -2.75 -6.56
N MET A 97 -3.45 -3.31 -5.74
CA MET A 97 -3.60 -3.02 -4.33
C MET A 97 -4.08 -4.29 -3.64
N HIS A 98 -3.22 -4.97 -2.94
CA HIS A 98 -3.54 -6.20 -2.23
C HIS A 98 -2.62 -6.47 -1.04
N GLN A 99 -2.97 -7.47 -0.28
CA GLN A 99 -2.14 -8.03 0.77
C GLN A 99 -1.19 -9.07 0.18
N LEU A 100 0.03 -9.08 0.66
CA LEU A 100 1.05 -10.07 0.32
C LEU A 100 1.54 -10.76 1.59
N TYR A 101 2.03 -11.97 1.41
CA TYR A 101 2.75 -12.70 2.44
C TYR A 101 4.10 -13.09 1.88
N LYS A 102 5.17 -12.87 2.65
CA LYS A 102 6.52 -13.29 2.29
C LYS A 102 7.07 -14.22 3.36
N LYS A 103 7.79 -15.25 2.94
CA LYS A 103 8.57 -16.07 3.85
C LYS A 103 9.88 -15.33 4.14
N GLU A 104 10.08 -15.01 5.42
CA GLU A 104 11.30 -14.41 5.93
C GLU A 104 11.98 -15.39 6.92
N ASN A 105 13.21 -15.10 7.36
CA ASN A 105 13.99 -16.01 8.20
C ASN A 105 13.26 -16.44 9.48
N ASN A 106 12.40 -15.58 10.04
CA ASN A 106 11.68 -15.81 11.29
C ASN A 106 10.21 -16.21 11.09
N GLY A 107 9.80 -16.60 9.89
CA GLY A 107 8.43 -17.01 9.61
C GLY A 107 7.79 -16.29 8.43
N ILE A 108 6.48 -16.08 8.52
CA ILE A 108 5.69 -15.41 7.47
C ILE A 108 5.47 -13.97 7.89
N LYS A 109 5.63 -13.03 6.97
CA LYS A 109 5.31 -11.62 7.18
C LYS A 109 4.26 -11.13 6.20
N ALA A 110 3.23 -10.47 6.73
CA ALA A 110 2.19 -9.84 5.94
C ALA A 110 2.55 -8.41 5.56
N TYR A 111 2.19 -8.03 4.34
CA TYR A 111 2.35 -6.69 3.79
C TYR A 111 1.06 -6.25 3.14
N GLU A 112 0.61 -5.05 3.41
CA GLU A 112 -0.43 -4.38 2.61
C GLU A 112 0.29 -3.49 1.59
N VAL A 113 0.11 -3.77 0.30
CA VAL A 113 0.91 -3.15 -0.75
C VAL A 113 0.07 -2.44 -1.80
N ILE A 114 0.66 -1.38 -2.34
CA ILE A 114 0.21 -0.67 -3.53
C ILE A 114 1.38 -0.65 -4.50
N GLY A 115 1.15 -1.00 -5.75
CA GLY A 115 2.21 -0.97 -6.74
C GLY A 115 1.68 -0.83 -8.17
N ALA A 116 2.61 -0.77 -9.10
CA ALA A 116 2.30 -0.69 -10.53
C ALA A 116 3.39 -1.35 -11.36
N ASP A 117 2.98 -1.86 -12.51
CA ASP A 117 3.83 -2.46 -13.52
C ASP A 117 3.55 -1.84 -14.89
N ILE A 118 4.60 -1.64 -15.68
CA ILE A 118 4.52 -1.29 -17.09
C ILE A 118 5.22 -2.41 -17.87
N ILE A 119 4.48 -3.04 -18.77
CA ILE A 119 4.93 -4.24 -19.49
C ILE A 119 4.87 -3.97 -21.00
N GLY A 120 5.89 -4.43 -21.74
CA GLY A 120 5.89 -4.44 -23.20
C GLY A 120 6.87 -3.45 -23.86
N GLU A 121 7.56 -2.59 -23.11
CA GLU A 121 8.48 -1.59 -23.68
C GLU A 121 9.77 -1.44 -22.85
N ASN A 122 10.91 -1.25 -23.52
CA ASN A 122 12.21 -1.21 -22.86
C ASN A 122 12.76 0.23 -22.66
N ASP A 123 12.01 1.26 -22.99
CA ASP A 123 12.48 2.64 -22.81
C ASP A 123 12.64 3.00 -21.32
N PRO A 124 13.80 3.52 -20.88
CA PRO A 124 14.06 3.92 -19.50
C PRO A 124 13.18 5.07 -19.00
N ILE A 125 12.46 5.77 -19.87
CA ILE A 125 11.47 6.77 -19.46
C ILE A 125 10.38 6.16 -18.58
N LEU A 126 10.05 4.88 -18.80
CA LEU A 126 9.03 4.17 -18.06
C LEU A 126 9.45 3.93 -16.60
N ASP A 127 10.74 3.71 -16.35
CA ASP A 127 11.30 3.62 -15.01
C ASP A 127 11.16 4.97 -14.27
N ALA A 128 11.47 6.06 -14.97
CA ALA A 128 11.35 7.42 -14.44
C ALA A 128 9.88 7.81 -14.14
N ILE A 129 8.93 7.40 -15.00
CA ILE A 129 7.49 7.63 -14.78
C ILE A 129 7.01 6.96 -13.48
N GLN A 130 7.45 5.75 -13.19
CA GLN A 130 7.08 5.05 -11.96
C GLN A 130 7.61 5.76 -10.71
N ILE A 131 8.86 6.22 -10.75
CA ILE A 131 9.44 7.05 -9.69
C ILE A 131 8.64 8.35 -9.55
N TYR A 132 8.30 9.01 -10.66
CA TYR A 132 7.51 10.25 -10.64
C TYR A 132 6.15 10.08 -9.97
N VAL A 133 5.42 9.00 -10.26
CA VAL A 133 4.12 8.75 -9.65
C VAL A 133 4.26 8.58 -8.13
N THR A 134 5.22 7.76 -7.69
CA THR A 134 5.49 7.56 -6.25
C THR A 134 5.92 8.85 -5.57
N TYR A 135 6.87 9.58 -6.15
CA TYR A 135 7.34 10.89 -5.66
C TYR A 135 6.19 11.90 -5.51
N THR A 136 5.32 11.96 -6.53
CA THR A 136 4.15 12.85 -6.52
C THR A 136 3.18 12.50 -5.39
N VAL A 137 2.90 11.21 -5.19
CA VAL A 137 2.01 10.76 -4.12
C VAL A 137 2.59 11.10 -2.75
N LEU A 138 3.87 10.77 -2.50
CA LEU A 138 4.51 11.05 -1.21
C LEU A 138 4.48 12.53 -0.85
N ASN A 139 4.74 13.41 -1.83
CA ASN A 139 4.62 14.85 -1.61
C ASN A 139 3.18 15.29 -1.32
N LYS A 140 2.18 14.74 -2.03
CA LYS A 140 0.76 15.09 -1.85
C LYS A 140 0.18 14.64 -0.52
N ILE A 141 0.67 13.53 0.04
CA ILE A 141 0.22 13.04 1.35
C ILE A 141 0.92 13.72 2.54
N GLY A 142 1.76 14.72 2.29
CA GLY A 142 2.41 15.52 3.32
C GLY A 142 3.77 15.02 3.78
N LEU A 143 4.39 14.10 3.03
CA LEU A 143 5.73 13.56 3.34
C LEU A 143 6.85 14.27 2.55
N LYS A 144 6.59 15.48 2.02
CA LYS A 144 7.64 16.28 1.37
C LYS A 144 8.86 16.41 2.29
N ASP A 145 10.05 16.23 1.74
CA ASP A 145 11.34 16.30 2.45
C ASP A 145 11.51 15.28 3.62
N LYS A 146 10.65 14.24 3.67
CA LYS A 146 10.69 13.16 4.68
C LYS A 146 11.20 11.83 4.13
N PHE A 147 11.68 11.83 2.90
CA PHE A 147 12.22 10.63 2.26
C PHE A 147 13.38 11.00 1.32
N SER A 148 14.17 10.01 0.98
CA SER A 148 15.22 10.05 -0.03
C SER A 148 14.95 9.00 -1.12
N ILE A 149 15.49 9.25 -2.31
CA ILE A 149 15.42 8.32 -3.45
C ILE A 149 16.82 7.90 -3.79
N THR A 150 17.03 6.60 -3.84
CA THR A 150 18.30 5.99 -4.23
C THR A 150 18.09 5.21 -5.52
N VAL A 151 19.01 5.34 -6.47
CA VAL A 151 18.97 4.65 -7.76
C VAL A 151 20.29 3.95 -8.05
N ASN A 152 20.21 2.87 -8.83
CA ASN A 152 21.37 2.19 -9.40
C ASN A 152 20.97 1.50 -10.72
N SER A 153 21.97 0.95 -11.41
CA SER A 153 21.77 -0.02 -12.48
C SER A 153 22.56 -1.29 -12.18
N ILE A 154 21.86 -2.41 -12.23
CA ILE A 154 22.46 -3.74 -12.03
C ILE A 154 22.75 -4.46 -13.36
N GLY A 155 22.49 -3.81 -14.48
CA GLY A 155 22.73 -4.37 -15.81
C GLY A 155 21.90 -5.60 -16.12
N ILE A 156 22.37 -6.37 -17.12
CA ILE A 156 21.77 -7.66 -17.52
C ILE A 156 22.58 -8.83 -16.97
N GLU A 157 22.05 -10.06 -17.08
CA GLU A 157 22.66 -11.25 -16.45
C GLU A 157 24.14 -11.47 -16.83
N LYS A 158 24.51 -11.21 -18.10
CA LYS A 158 25.91 -11.33 -18.56
C LYS A 158 26.85 -10.33 -17.86
N GLU A 159 26.36 -9.19 -17.44
CA GLU A 159 27.10 -8.15 -16.73
C GLU A 159 27.15 -8.48 -15.23
N LYS A 160 26.01 -8.94 -14.66
CA LYS A 160 25.93 -9.42 -13.28
C LYS A 160 26.86 -10.60 -13.01
N ALA A 161 26.95 -11.57 -13.94
CA ALA A 161 27.84 -12.70 -13.80
C ALA A 161 29.32 -12.28 -13.61
N LYS A 162 29.81 -11.36 -14.43
CA LYS A 162 31.16 -10.81 -14.28
C LYS A 162 31.35 -10.01 -12.99
N TYR A 163 30.32 -9.30 -12.60
CA TYR A 163 30.34 -8.52 -11.36
C TYR A 163 30.38 -9.45 -10.13
N ARG A 164 29.66 -10.56 -10.16
CA ARG A 164 29.74 -11.57 -9.08
C ARG A 164 31.14 -12.16 -8.93
N GLU A 165 31.83 -12.45 -10.02
CA GLU A 165 33.22 -12.92 -9.98
C GLU A 165 34.15 -11.90 -9.31
N GLU A 166 34.00 -10.61 -9.64
CA GLU A 166 34.77 -9.53 -9.02
C GLU A 166 34.43 -9.38 -7.53
N LEU A 167 33.16 -9.47 -7.15
CA LEU A 167 32.75 -9.40 -5.75
C LEU A 167 33.27 -10.59 -4.94
N ILE A 168 33.26 -11.81 -5.49
CA ILE A 168 33.87 -12.97 -4.85
C ILE A 168 35.35 -12.67 -4.58
N SER A 169 36.09 -12.23 -5.58
CA SER A 169 37.50 -11.87 -5.41
C SER A 169 37.72 -10.76 -4.40
N TYR A 170 36.82 -9.81 -4.33
CA TYR A 170 36.87 -8.72 -3.37
C TYR A 170 36.65 -9.18 -1.93
N TYR A 171 35.69 -10.07 -1.69
CA TYR A 171 35.32 -10.55 -0.35
C TYR A 171 36.22 -11.68 0.15
N GLU A 172 36.79 -12.52 -0.75
CA GLU A 172 37.65 -13.65 -0.37
C GLU A 172 38.78 -13.24 0.59
N ASN A 173 39.45 -12.13 0.30
CA ASN A 173 40.55 -11.61 1.12
C ASN A 173 40.06 -10.88 2.40
N LYS A 174 38.75 -10.77 2.60
CA LYS A 174 38.11 -9.99 3.67
C LYS A 174 37.07 -10.80 4.46
N LYS A 175 37.03 -12.11 4.27
CA LYS A 175 36.09 -13.02 4.96
C LYS A 175 36.10 -12.87 6.49
N HIS A 176 37.21 -12.46 7.07
CA HIS A 176 37.33 -12.24 8.51
C HIS A 176 36.51 -11.02 9.02
N ILE A 177 36.04 -10.17 8.14
CA ILE A 177 35.16 -9.03 8.46
C ILE A 177 33.68 -9.42 8.32
N LEU A 178 33.38 -10.48 7.55
CA LEU A 178 32.00 -10.87 7.25
C LEU A 178 31.40 -11.67 8.41
N SER A 179 30.13 -11.38 8.72
CA SER A 179 29.31 -12.19 9.61
C SER A 179 28.98 -13.55 8.98
N GLU A 180 28.63 -14.54 9.81
CA GLU A 180 28.23 -15.88 9.34
C GLU A 180 27.14 -15.79 8.28
N LYS A 181 26.13 -14.92 8.52
CA LYS A 181 25.05 -14.66 7.56
C LYS A 181 25.58 -14.13 6.22
N SER A 182 26.54 -13.22 6.25
CA SER A 182 27.13 -12.65 5.02
C SER A 182 28.01 -13.64 4.28
N ILE A 183 28.64 -14.59 4.99
CA ILE A 183 29.36 -15.70 4.37
C ILE A 183 28.38 -16.63 3.63
N GLU A 184 27.24 -16.97 4.24
CA GLU A 184 26.17 -17.75 3.55
C GLU A 184 25.62 -17.01 2.33
N LEU A 185 25.42 -15.69 2.43
CA LEU A 185 24.99 -14.86 1.31
C LEU A 185 26.03 -14.82 0.18
N LEU A 186 27.33 -14.76 0.54
CA LEU A 186 28.42 -14.75 -0.43
C LEU A 186 28.44 -16.04 -1.26
N GLU A 187 28.14 -17.18 -0.66
CA GLU A 187 28.04 -18.46 -1.37
C GLU A 187 26.81 -18.53 -2.27
N LYS A 188 25.70 -17.91 -1.86
CA LYS A 188 24.44 -17.90 -2.61
C LYS A 188 24.43 -16.88 -3.75
N ASP A 189 24.68 -15.62 -3.46
CA ASP A 189 24.87 -14.53 -4.41
C ASP A 189 25.68 -13.40 -3.75
N PRO A 190 26.94 -13.17 -4.18
CA PRO A 190 27.82 -12.17 -3.59
C PRO A 190 27.26 -10.74 -3.64
N MET A 191 26.34 -10.46 -4.54
CA MET A 191 25.68 -9.16 -4.61
C MET A 191 24.83 -8.86 -3.36
N LEU A 192 24.27 -9.89 -2.72
CA LEU A 192 23.44 -9.72 -1.53
C LEU A 192 24.25 -9.23 -0.32
N VAL A 193 25.55 -9.49 -0.26
CA VAL A 193 26.43 -9.00 0.81
C VAL A 193 26.50 -7.48 0.85
N LEU A 194 26.35 -6.81 -0.32
CA LEU A 194 26.34 -5.35 -0.42
C LEU A 194 25.20 -4.70 0.38
N SER A 195 24.10 -5.43 0.61
CA SER A 195 22.92 -4.96 1.35
C SER A 195 23.01 -5.23 2.87
N SER A 196 24.15 -5.67 3.37
CA SER A 196 24.33 -5.92 4.81
C SER A 196 24.12 -4.67 5.65
N THR A 197 23.59 -4.87 6.85
CA THR A 197 23.34 -3.82 7.87
C THR A 197 24.35 -3.85 9.02
N GLU A 198 25.32 -4.78 9.00
CA GLU A 198 26.39 -4.86 9.99
C GLU A 198 27.39 -3.70 9.80
N GLU A 199 27.77 -3.02 10.87
CA GLU A 199 28.59 -1.78 10.81
C GLU A 199 29.90 -1.96 10.03
N ASP A 200 30.66 -3.00 10.34
CA ASP A 200 31.93 -3.29 9.68
C ASP A 200 31.75 -3.63 8.20
N GLU A 201 30.67 -4.31 7.85
CA GLU A 201 30.32 -4.67 6.48
C GLU A 201 29.81 -3.46 5.69
N ILE A 202 29.09 -2.52 6.32
CA ILE A 202 28.72 -1.24 5.69
C ILE A 202 29.96 -0.47 5.27
N ILE A 203 30.97 -0.39 6.17
CA ILE A 203 32.25 0.28 5.89
C ILE A 203 32.99 -0.44 4.75
N LEU A 204 33.07 -1.77 4.81
CA LEU A 204 33.66 -2.61 3.78
C LEU A 204 32.98 -2.38 2.42
N ASN A 205 31.65 -2.40 2.39
CA ASN A 205 30.84 -2.28 1.19
C ASN A 205 30.91 -0.89 0.53
N ASN A 206 31.26 0.18 1.26
CA ASN A 206 31.52 1.48 0.68
C ASN A 206 32.69 1.49 -0.32
N SER A 207 33.64 0.57 -0.16
CA SER A 207 34.80 0.41 -1.04
C SER A 207 34.66 -0.75 -2.03
N ALA A 208 33.50 -1.41 -2.06
CA ALA A 208 33.27 -2.52 -2.98
C ALA A 208 33.21 -2.05 -4.45
N PRO A 209 33.57 -2.91 -5.40
CA PRO A 209 33.41 -2.58 -6.82
C PRO A 209 31.99 -2.18 -7.16
N SER A 210 31.82 -1.21 -8.06
CA SER A 210 30.51 -0.75 -8.55
C SER A 210 30.19 -1.36 -9.91
N ILE A 211 29.02 -2.01 -10.03
CA ILE A 211 28.57 -2.56 -11.30
C ILE A 211 28.31 -1.43 -12.32
N SER A 212 27.64 -0.36 -11.92
CA SER A 212 27.29 0.77 -12.81
C SER A 212 28.52 1.54 -13.29
N ALA A 213 29.62 1.54 -12.54
CA ALA A 213 30.84 2.24 -12.93
C ALA A 213 31.73 1.41 -13.89
N LYS A 214 31.82 0.07 -13.72
CA LYS A 214 32.83 -0.74 -14.41
C LYS A 214 32.28 -1.80 -15.36
N PHE A 215 31.11 -2.38 -15.06
CA PHE A 215 30.67 -3.64 -15.68
C PHE A 215 29.55 -3.46 -16.71
N LEU A 216 28.84 -2.33 -16.70
CA LEU A 216 27.81 -2.06 -17.70
C LEU A 216 28.40 -1.91 -19.10
N LYS A 217 27.87 -2.65 -20.05
CA LYS A 217 28.18 -2.52 -21.47
C LYS A 217 27.45 -1.31 -22.07
N LYS A 218 27.71 -1.06 -23.34
CA LYS A 218 27.21 0.11 -24.08
C LYS A 218 25.70 0.33 -23.89
N ASP A 219 24.90 -0.72 -24.07
CA ASP A 219 23.42 -0.59 -24.06
C ASP A 219 22.87 -0.36 -22.65
N SER A 220 23.33 -1.17 -21.66
CA SER A 220 22.95 -0.97 -20.26
C SER A 220 23.43 0.37 -19.70
N LYS A 221 24.62 0.81 -20.12
CA LYS A 221 25.15 2.13 -19.75
C LYS A 221 24.32 3.26 -20.36
N ALA A 222 23.96 3.15 -21.63
CA ALA A 222 23.12 4.14 -22.31
C ALA A 222 21.72 4.20 -21.67
N HIS A 223 21.13 3.05 -21.32
CA HIS A 223 19.87 2.95 -20.58
C HIS A 223 19.95 3.69 -19.24
N TYR A 224 21.00 3.45 -18.46
CA TYR A 224 21.17 4.07 -17.14
C TYR A 224 21.37 5.59 -17.23
N ILE A 225 22.17 6.05 -18.22
CA ILE A 225 22.35 7.49 -18.47
C ILE A 225 21.00 8.14 -18.80
N LYS A 226 20.22 7.55 -19.72
CA LYS A 226 18.90 8.06 -20.10
C LYS A 226 17.90 8.06 -18.94
N PHE A 227 17.90 7.01 -18.14
CA PHE A 227 17.07 6.95 -16.93
C PHE A 227 17.33 8.15 -16.01
N LYS A 228 18.60 8.47 -15.74
CA LYS A 228 18.97 9.64 -14.91
C LYS A 228 18.61 10.97 -15.57
N GLU A 229 18.87 11.11 -16.88
CA GLU A 229 18.45 12.31 -17.63
C GLU A 229 16.94 12.58 -17.50
N TYR A 230 16.10 11.54 -17.53
CA TYR A 230 14.65 11.69 -17.32
C TYR A 230 14.29 12.11 -15.88
N LEU A 231 15.00 11.61 -14.89
CA LEU A 231 14.82 12.07 -13.49
C LEU A 231 15.22 13.54 -13.33
N ASP A 232 16.31 13.96 -13.98
CA ASP A 232 16.78 15.36 -13.98
C ASP A 232 15.76 16.28 -14.67
N ILE A 233 15.21 15.88 -15.82
CA ILE A 233 14.15 16.61 -16.53
C ILE A 233 12.90 16.76 -15.65
N LEU A 234 12.54 15.72 -14.90
CA LEU A 234 11.42 15.73 -13.96
C LEU A 234 11.74 16.47 -12.66
N LYS A 235 12.99 16.92 -12.48
CA LYS A 235 13.50 17.58 -11.26
C LYS A 235 13.25 16.75 -9.99
N ILE A 236 13.41 15.44 -10.10
CA ILE A 236 13.29 14.51 -8.97
C ILE A 236 14.68 14.37 -8.33
N PRO A 237 14.84 14.72 -7.04
CA PRO A 237 16.12 14.55 -6.37
C PRO A 237 16.39 13.06 -6.12
N TYR A 238 17.59 12.60 -6.45
CA TYR A 238 18.03 11.22 -6.20
C TYR A 238 19.51 11.17 -5.85
N THR A 239 19.93 10.05 -5.28
CA THR A 239 21.33 9.69 -5.06
C THR A 239 21.64 8.36 -5.73
N GLU A 240 22.86 8.22 -6.25
CA GLU A 240 23.34 6.94 -6.78
C GLU A 240 24.00 6.14 -5.64
N ASP A 241 23.64 4.85 -5.51
CA ASP A 241 24.26 3.96 -4.52
C ASP A 241 24.52 2.58 -5.16
N HIS A 242 25.78 2.26 -5.36
CA HIS A 242 26.20 0.98 -5.93
C HIS A 242 25.86 -0.23 -5.07
N LYS A 243 25.55 -0.04 -3.78
CA LYS A 243 25.12 -1.09 -2.86
C LYS A 243 23.64 -1.47 -3.06
N LEU A 244 22.86 -0.67 -3.79
CA LEU A 244 21.50 -1.01 -4.14
C LEU A 244 21.52 -2.03 -5.29
N VAL A 245 21.30 -3.30 -5.01
CA VAL A 245 21.48 -4.41 -5.97
C VAL A 245 20.23 -5.26 -6.19
N GLY A 246 19.16 -5.04 -5.45
CA GLY A 246 17.95 -5.86 -5.57
C GLY A 246 18.07 -7.24 -4.94
N ASP A 247 16.92 -7.88 -4.80
CA ASP A 247 16.77 -9.16 -4.10
C ASP A 247 16.27 -10.29 -5.01
N LYS A 248 16.02 -10.01 -6.28
CA LYS A 248 15.48 -10.98 -7.25
C LYS A 248 16.43 -11.21 -8.42
N SER A 249 16.67 -12.47 -8.77
CA SER A 249 17.58 -12.86 -9.87
C SER A 249 17.16 -12.31 -11.22
N TYR A 250 15.84 -12.15 -11.46
CA TYR A 250 15.27 -11.68 -12.71
C TYR A 250 15.26 -10.15 -12.86
N GLN A 251 15.65 -9.38 -11.83
CA GLN A 251 15.79 -7.92 -11.95
C GLN A 251 16.95 -7.57 -12.87
N THR A 252 16.77 -6.53 -13.68
CA THR A 252 17.75 -6.07 -14.69
C THR A 252 17.78 -4.55 -14.74
N ASN A 253 18.88 -4.00 -15.26
CA ASN A 253 19.04 -2.55 -15.50
C ASN A 253 18.65 -1.68 -14.29
N SER A 254 17.64 -0.82 -14.45
CA SER A 254 17.26 0.17 -13.44
C SER A 254 16.69 -0.46 -12.17
N ILE A 255 17.17 0.00 -11.02
CA ILE A 255 16.66 -0.32 -9.71
C ILE A 255 16.59 0.96 -8.87
N TRP A 256 15.57 1.10 -8.05
CA TRP A 256 15.40 2.27 -7.18
C TRP A 256 14.71 1.94 -5.88
N GLN A 257 14.93 2.81 -4.90
CA GLN A 257 14.36 2.65 -3.57
C GLN A 257 14.01 4.01 -2.97
N PHE A 258 12.84 4.11 -2.35
CA PHE A 258 12.44 5.24 -1.52
C PHE A 258 12.65 4.84 -0.06
N LYS A 259 13.40 5.65 0.67
CA LYS A 259 13.66 5.44 2.11
C LYS A 259 13.17 6.64 2.91
N SER A 260 12.59 6.39 4.08
CA SER A 260 12.38 7.42 5.09
C SER A 260 13.72 7.91 5.65
N LEU A 261 13.72 9.03 6.36
CA LEU A 261 14.95 9.60 6.93
C LEU A 261 15.61 8.69 7.99
N ASP A 262 14.84 7.81 8.60
CA ASP A 262 15.33 6.78 9.55
C ASP A 262 15.72 5.45 8.88
N GLY A 263 15.72 5.41 7.53
CA GLY A 263 16.20 4.28 6.73
C GLY A 263 15.17 3.20 6.40
N ARG A 264 13.90 3.30 6.87
CA ARG A 264 12.84 2.33 6.50
C ARG A 264 12.53 2.43 5.00
N VAL A 265 12.39 1.28 4.34
CA VAL A 265 12.09 1.21 2.90
C VAL A 265 10.60 1.43 2.67
N ILE A 266 10.25 2.60 2.13
CA ILE A 266 8.87 2.98 1.78
C ILE A 266 8.42 2.26 0.51
N ALA A 267 9.27 2.28 -0.51
CA ALA A 267 8.99 1.65 -1.80
C ALA A 267 10.28 1.17 -2.45
N ASN A 268 10.17 0.11 -3.21
CA ASN A 268 11.23 -0.35 -4.10
C ASN A 268 10.66 -0.70 -5.46
N GLY A 269 11.49 -0.56 -6.49
CA GLY A 269 11.14 -0.90 -7.84
C GLY A 269 12.36 -1.26 -8.66
N ALA A 270 12.10 -1.97 -9.73
CA ALA A 270 13.14 -2.42 -10.64
C ALA A 270 12.56 -2.76 -12.02
N ARG A 271 13.43 -2.79 -13.01
CA ARG A 271 13.16 -3.48 -14.27
C ARG A 271 13.36 -4.98 -14.09
N TYR A 272 12.49 -5.80 -14.71
CA TYR A 272 12.48 -7.24 -14.52
C TYR A 272 12.27 -8.04 -15.83
N ASN A 273 12.96 -7.63 -16.88
CA ASN A 273 12.82 -8.20 -18.23
C ASN A 273 13.07 -9.72 -18.26
N ALA A 274 13.97 -10.22 -17.43
CA ALA A 274 14.32 -11.64 -17.40
C ALA A 274 13.24 -12.54 -16.80
N LEU A 275 12.26 -11.99 -16.07
CA LEU A 275 11.20 -12.78 -15.43
C LEU A 275 10.41 -13.62 -16.45
N SER A 276 10.12 -13.05 -17.63
CA SER A 276 9.39 -13.76 -18.69
C SER A 276 10.11 -15.01 -19.16
N LYS A 277 11.42 -14.99 -19.28
CA LYS A 277 12.23 -16.18 -19.61
C LYS A 277 12.21 -17.21 -18.50
N ASN A 278 12.30 -16.79 -17.25
CA ASN A 278 12.25 -17.70 -16.11
C ASN A 278 10.95 -18.50 -16.09
N ILE A 279 9.84 -17.88 -16.50
CA ILE A 279 8.52 -18.54 -16.53
C ILE A 279 8.20 -19.22 -17.87
N GLY A 280 9.17 -19.33 -18.80
CA GLY A 280 9.09 -20.19 -20.00
C GLY A 280 8.90 -19.47 -21.32
N GLU A 281 8.92 -18.13 -21.37
CA GLU A 281 8.87 -17.41 -22.65
C GLU A 281 10.20 -17.50 -23.40
N ALA A 282 10.13 -17.62 -24.73
CA ALA A 282 11.32 -17.75 -25.59
C ALA A 282 12.17 -16.45 -25.61
N LYS A 283 11.52 -15.30 -25.42
CA LYS A 283 12.16 -13.98 -25.44
C LYS A 283 11.84 -13.21 -24.18
N GLU A 284 12.76 -12.31 -23.80
CA GLU A 284 12.49 -11.35 -22.74
C GLU A 284 11.35 -10.41 -23.14
N ILE A 285 10.41 -10.22 -22.23
CA ILE A 285 9.38 -9.19 -22.34
C ILE A 285 9.80 -8.05 -21.44
N PRO A 286 10.04 -6.87 -21.99
CA PRO A 286 10.43 -5.72 -21.16
C PRO A 286 9.34 -5.40 -20.14
N ALA A 287 9.76 -5.27 -18.90
CA ALA A 287 8.83 -4.96 -17.82
C ALA A 287 9.55 -4.20 -16.70
N THR A 288 8.84 -3.27 -16.09
CA THR A 288 9.31 -2.49 -14.95
C THR A 288 8.18 -2.30 -13.96
N GLY A 289 8.47 -2.34 -12.67
CA GLY A 289 7.46 -2.27 -11.63
C GLY A 289 7.99 -1.76 -10.31
N PHE A 290 7.09 -1.31 -9.46
CA PHE A 290 7.39 -0.92 -8.09
C PHE A 290 6.29 -1.34 -7.11
N MET A 291 6.68 -1.42 -5.85
CA MET A 291 5.80 -1.76 -4.75
C MET A 291 6.06 -0.81 -3.58
N VAL A 292 4.98 -0.32 -2.98
CA VAL A 292 4.97 0.51 -1.77
C VAL A 292 4.45 -0.29 -0.61
N ASP A 293 5.16 -0.29 0.52
CA ASP A 293 4.68 -0.82 1.80
C ASP A 293 3.79 0.24 2.47
N THR A 294 2.48 -0.01 2.47
CA THR A 294 1.52 0.95 3.04
C THR A 294 1.58 0.99 4.56
N ASN A 295 2.06 -0.06 5.23
CA ASN A 295 2.20 -0.06 6.70
C ASN A 295 3.27 0.95 7.13
N ILE A 296 4.39 1.00 6.39
CA ILE A 296 5.43 2.01 6.62
C ILE A 296 4.88 3.42 6.34
N LEU A 297 4.11 3.59 5.26
CA LEU A 297 3.47 4.89 5.00
C LEU A 297 2.51 5.33 6.10
N ILE A 298 1.67 4.40 6.61
CA ILE A 298 0.75 4.70 7.71
C ILE A 298 1.54 5.12 8.95
N SER A 299 2.59 4.40 9.31
CA SER A 299 3.47 4.75 10.44
C SER A 299 4.06 6.15 10.26
N LEU A 300 4.60 6.46 9.08
CA LEU A 300 5.17 7.77 8.77
C LEU A 300 4.13 8.91 8.84
N LEU A 301 2.90 8.68 8.39
CA LEU A 301 1.83 9.67 8.48
C LEU A 301 1.49 9.96 9.95
N LEU A 302 1.42 8.93 10.79
CA LEU A 302 1.14 9.05 12.22
C LEU A 302 2.29 9.75 12.96
N GLU A 303 3.54 9.35 12.73
CA GLU A 303 4.75 9.92 13.33
C GLU A 303 4.95 11.40 12.95
N ASN A 304 4.57 11.80 11.73
CA ASN A 304 4.59 13.18 11.29
C ASN A 304 3.30 13.96 11.64
N HIS A 305 2.45 13.41 12.51
CA HIS A 305 1.20 14.03 12.99
C HIS A 305 0.24 14.46 11.86
N ILE A 306 0.27 13.76 10.72
CA ILE A 306 -0.63 14.03 9.60
C ILE A 306 -2.00 13.46 9.93
N LYS A 307 -2.95 14.36 10.22
CA LYS A 307 -4.33 14.01 10.57
C LYS A 307 -5.21 14.01 9.33
N LEU A 308 -5.97 12.96 9.14
CA LEU A 308 -7.01 12.92 8.11
C LEU A 308 -8.30 13.56 8.62
N LYS A 309 -9.03 14.24 7.73
CA LYS A 309 -10.40 14.67 8.04
C LYS A 309 -11.22 13.43 8.40
N ASN A 310 -11.88 13.49 9.55
CA ASN A 310 -12.77 12.39 9.97
C ASN A 310 -14.02 12.40 9.06
N LYS A 311 -14.05 11.48 8.09
CA LYS A 311 -15.24 11.25 7.24
C LYS A 311 -16.24 10.29 7.86
N ASP A 312 -15.79 9.52 8.87
CA ASP A 312 -16.63 8.59 9.62
C ASP A 312 -17.31 9.31 10.81
N ARG A 313 -17.49 10.64 10.69
CA ARG A 313 -18.16 11.45 11.69
C ARG A 313 -19.60 10.97 11.83
N ILE A 314 -20.01 10.65 13.05
CA ILE A 314 -21.39 10.40 13.38
C ILE A 314 -22.06 11.73 13.69
N ASP A 315 -23.04 12.10 12.86
CA ASP A 315 -23.79 13.34 13.02
C ASP A 315 -24.87 13.20 14.10
N LEU A 316 -25.53 12.07 14.11
CA LEU A 316 -26.69 11.81 14.94
C LEU A 316 -26.60 10.45 15.63
N PHE A 317 -26.84 10.43 16.93
CA PHE A 317 -26.93 9.21 17.73
C PHE A 317 -28.28 9.16 18.46
N PHE A 318 -29.04 8.08 18.24
CA PHE A 318 -30.29 7.86 18.95
C PHE A 318 -30.08 7.03 20.21
N VAL A 319 -30.55 7.55 21.34
CA VAL A 319 -30.61 6.91 22.64
C VAL A 319 -32.07 6.58 22.94
N GLN A 320 -32.36 5.35 23.41
CA GLN A 320 -33.71 4.88 23.62
C GLN A 320 -33.91 4.29 25.03
N LEU A 321 -35.09 4.42 25.54
CA LEU A 321 -35.55 3.77 26.78
C LEU A 321 -36.89 3.10 26.54
N GLY A 322 -36.85 1.77 26.33
CA GLY A 322 -38.02 0.94 26.20
C GLY A 322 -38.48 0.67 24.75
N ASP A 323 -39.35 -0.30 24.59
CA ASP A 323 -39.73 -0.82 23.26
C ASP A 323 -40.56 0.19 22.44
N GLU A 324 -41.37 1.02 23.09
CA GLU A 324 -42.08 2.13 22.40
C GLU A 324 -41.09 3.13 21.77
N ALA A 325 -40.02 3.47 22.48
CA ALA A 325 -38.98 4.36 21.95
C ALA A 325 -38.25 3.71 20.75
N LYS A 326 -37.94 2.41 20.83
CA LYS A 326 -37.31 1.68 19.72
C LYS A 326 -38.17 1.71 18.44
N ALA A 327 -39.49 1.49 18.60
CA ALA A 327 -40.44 1.48 17.50
C ALA A 327 -40.54 2.84 16.81
N VAL A 328 -40.34 3.95 17.53
CA VAL A 328 -40.32 5.30 17.00
C VAL A 328 -38.96 5.66 16.35
N ILE A 329 -37.86 5.28 17.01
CA ILE A 329 -36.50 5.63 16.55
C ILE A 329 -36.10 4.87 15.28
N LEU A 330 -36.50 3.60 15.14
CA LEU A 330 -36.09 2.77 14.02
C LEU A 330 -36.43 3.42 12.67
N PRO A 331 -37.67 3.77 12.35
CA PRO A 331 -37.99 4.44 11.09
C PRO A 331 -37.34 5.83 10.96
N LEU A 332 -37.25 6.59 12.05
CA LEU A 332 -36.59 7.90 12.04
C LEU A 332 -35.11 7.80 11.69
N SER A 333 -34.43 6.76 12.18
CA SER A 333 -33.03 6.53 11.87
C SER A 333 -32.80 6.22 10.39
N LEU A 334 -33.76 5.53 9.74
CA LEU A 334 -33.72 5.29 8.30
C LEU A 334 -33.93 6.60 7.53
N LEU A 335 -34.96 7.38 7.88
CA LEU A 335 -35.18 8.70 7.28
C LEU A 335 -33.98 9.63 7.42
N ALA A 336 -33.30 9.62 8.58
CA ALA A 336 -32.11 10.41 8.80
C ALA A 336 -30.97 9.99 7.86
N ARG A 337 -30.75 8.68 7.67
CA ARG A 337 -29.75 8.16 6.74
C ARG A 337 -30.09 8.48 5.27
N GLU A 338 -31.34 8.32 4.88
CA GLU A 338 -31.83 8.71 3.55
C GLU A 338 -31.64 10.20 3.27
N ALA A 339 -31.74 11.02 4.31
CA ALA A 339 -31.46 12.46 4.25
C ALA A 339 -29.93 12.79 4.28
N GLY A 340 -29.05 11.80 4.20
CA GLY A 340 -27.59 11.99 4.19
C GLY A 340 -26.97 12.26 5.55
N ILE A 341 -27.68 12.01 6.66
CA ILE A 341 -27.18 12.19 8.03
C ILE A 341 -26.52 10.89 8.51
N ASN A 342 -25.25 10.92 8.84
CA ASN A 342 -24.53 9.76 9.41
C ASN A 342 -25.10 9.42 10.79
N THR A 343 -25.94 8.39 10.85
CA THR A 343 -26.79 8.08 11.99
C THR A 343 -26.47 6.72 12.59
N VAL A 344 -26.30 6.68 13.92
CA VAL A 344 -26.12 5.47 14.73
C VAL A 344 -27.28 5.35 15.72
N VAL A 345 -27.69 4.11 15.99
CA VAL A 345 -28.78 3.77 16.92
C VAL A 345 -28.29 2.76 17.93
N SER A 346 -28.58 2.96 19.21
CA SER A 346 -28.22 2.01 20.28
C SER A 346 -29.44 1.16 20.69
N LEU A 347 -29.89 0.27 19.81
CA LEU A 347 -31.12 -0.51 20.03
C LEU A 347 -31.00 -1.65 21.09
N GLY A 348 -29.82 -2.20 21.26
CA GLY A 348 -29.59 -3.38 22.12
C GLY A 348 -29.09 -3.09 23.53
N THR A 349 -28.90 -1.84 23.92
CA THR A 349 -28.34 -1.45 25.22
C THR A 349 -29.45 -0.83 26.09
N PRO A 350 -29.77 -1.40 27.27
CA PRO A 350 -30.91 -0.91 28.10
C PRO A 350 -30.55 0.36 28.89
N SER A 351 -29.29 0.60 29.21
CA SER A 351 -28.86 1.69 30.10
C SER A 351 -28.65 3.00 29.34
N MET A 352 -29.33 4.08 29.73
CA MET A 352 -29.12 5.44 29.25
C MET A 352 -27.65 5.88 29.36
N LYS A 353 -27.03 5.61 30.51
CA LYS A 353 -25.65 5.96 30.80
C LYS A 353 -24.68 5.29 29.80
N GLU A 354 -24.89 4.00 29.52
CA GLU A 354 -24.04 3.28 28.57
C GLU A 354 -24.24 3.76 27.13
N GLN A 355 -25.46 4.09 26.74
CA GLN A 355 -25.77 4.63 25.44
C GLN A 355 -25.12 6.01 25.24
N MET A 356 -25.18 6.89 26.24
CA MET A 356 -24.52 8.20 26.24
C MET A 356 -22.99 8.05 26.17
N LEU A 357 -22.40 7.11 26.89
CA LEU A 357 -20.97 6.81 26.77
C LEU A 357 -20.59 6.32 25.38
N LYS A 358 -21.44 5.49 24.74
CA LYS A 358 -21.24 5.06 23.35
C LYS A 358 -21.29 6.26 22.39
N ALA A 359 -22.30 7.13 22.53
CA ALA A 359 -22.40 8.34 21.72
C ALA A 359 -21.15 9.21 21.82
N GLY A 360 -20.61 9.40 23.05
CA GLY A 360 -19.36 10.10 23.27
C GLY A 360 -18.13 9.41 22.63
N ARG A 361 -18.04 8.07 22.74
CA ARG A 361 -16.92 7.30 22.15
C ARG A 361 -16.89 7.35 20.63
N VAL A 362 -18.05 7.32 19.97
CA VAL A 362 -18.14 7.43 18.52
C VAL A 362 -18.01 8.88 18.03
N GLY A 363 -17.92 9.83 18.96
CA GLY A 363 -17.77 11.25 18.63
C GLY A 363 -19.00 11.86 17.95
N SER A 364 -20.21 11.39 18.35
CA SER A 364 -21.46 11.92 17.80
C SER A 364 -21.63 13.40 18.07
N ARG A 365 -22.04 14.16 17.04
CA ARG A 365 -22.30 15.60 17.19
C ARG A 365 -23.59 15.87 17.95
N TYR A 366 -24.68 15.19 17.61
CA TYR A 366 -25.98 15.33 18.23
C TYR A 366 -26.45 14.00 18.79
N VAL A 367 -27.15 14.06 19.94
CA VAL A 367 -27.79 12.90 20.55
C VAL A 367 -29.27 13.20 20.72
N VAL A 368 -30.10 12.34 20.16
CA VAL A 368 -31.57 12.37 20.37
C VAL A 368 -31.94 11.34 21.41
N MET A 369 -32.54 11.79 22.48
CA MET A 369 -33.01 10.94 23.58
C MET A 369 -34.52 10.75 23.48
N VAL A 370 -34.94 9.49 23.44
CA VAL A 370 -36.37 9.10 23.39
C VAL A 370 -36.67 8.07 24.45
N GLY A 371 -37.44 8.48 25.44
CA GLY A 371 -38.06 7.60 26.41
C GLY A 371 -39.53 7.29 26.02
N ILE A 372 -40.25 6.64 26.91
CA ILE A 372 -41.67 6.26 26.69
C ILE A 372 -42.55 7.50 26.52
N MET A 373 -42.31 8.54 27.33
CA MET A 373 -43.12 9.76 27.27
C MET A 373 -42.87 10.53 25.98
N GLU A 374 -41.56 10.68 25.59
CA GLU A 374 -41.16 11.34 24.36
C GLU A 374 -41.71 10.58 23.15
N ALA A 375 -41.69 9.25 23.17
CA ALA A 375 -42.26 8.41 22.12
C ALA A 375 -43.76 8.65 21.90
N ARG A 376 -44.52 8.77 23.03
CA ARG A 376 -45.95 9.02 22.99
C ARG A 376 -46.34 10.46 22.60
N ASN A 377 -45.56 11.43 23.11
CA ASN A 377 -45.88 12.86 22.90
C ASN A 377 -45.30 13.37 21.57
N GLY A 378 -44.38 12.65 20.93
CA GLY A 378 -43.74 13.07 19.69
C GLY A 378 -42.80 14.28 19.85
N ILE A 379 -42.31 14.53 21.07
CA ILE A 379 -41.35 15.60 21.38
C ILE A 379 -40.09 14.97 21.96
N PHE A 380 -38.95 15.21 21.30
CA PHE A 380 -37.66 14.57 21.63
C PHE A 380 -36.68 15.58 22.18
N GLN A 381 -35.82 15.12 23.09
CA GLN A 381 -34.69 15.91 23.60
C GLN A 381 -33.49 15.72 22.68
N VAL A 382 -33.04 16.79 22.06
CA VAL A 382 -31.84 16.82 21.21
C VAL A 382 -30.72 17.51 21.98
N ARG A 383 -29.63 16.81 22.19
CA ARG A 383 -28.43 17.34 22.87
C ARG A 383 -27.32 17.56 21.86
N ASP A 384 -26.76 18.78 21.83
CA ASP A 384 -25.48 19.06 21.20
C ASP A 384 -24.34 18.58 22.12
N MET A 385 -23.48 17.70 21.60
CA MET A 385 -22.41 17.10 22.39
C MET A 385 -21.17 17.99 22.54
N GLN A 386 -21.11 19.11 21.80
CA GLN A 386 -20.00 20.07 21.91
C GLN A 386 -20.17 21.04 23.08
N ASP A 387 -21.36 21.63 23.20
CA ASP A 387 -21.64 22.64 24.22
C ASP A 387 -22.57 22.13 25.33
N GLY A 388 -23.13 20.94 25.18
CA GLY A 388 -24.03 20.31 26.15
C GLY A 388 -25.45 20.86 26.16
N THR A 389 -25.80 21.81 25.27
CA THR A 389 -27.17 22.36 25.17
C THR A 389 -28.18 21.31 24.82
N GLN A 390 -29.41 21.43 25.34
CA GLN A 390 -30.52 20.55 25.06
C GLN A 390 -31.71 21.36 24.54
N THR A 391 -32.36 20.84 23.50
CA THR A 391 -33.50 21.49 22.87
C THR A 391 -34.60 20.46 22.64
N GLU A 392 -35.84 20.84 22.92
CA GLU A 392 -37.02 20.03 22.59
C GLU A 392 -37.41 20.25 21.13
N ILE A 393 -37.56 19.16 20.39
CA ILE A 393 -37.88 19.18 18.94
C ILE A 393 -39.00 18.19 18.69
N LYS A 394 -39.96 18.59 17.90
CA LYS A 394 -41.06 17.73 17.45
C LYS A 394 -40.49 16.67 16.47
N LYS A 395 -41.10 15.49 16.53
CA LYS A 395 -40.73 14.35 15.68
C LYS A 395 -40.66 14.72 14.21
N GLU A 396 -41.64 15.46 13.71
CA GLU A 396 -41.78 15.85 12.32
C GLU A 396 -40.67 16.85 11.88
N GLU A 397 -40.17 17.64 12.79
CA GLU A 397 -39.17 18.69 12.56
C GLU A 397 -37.72 18.19 12.77
N LEU A 398 -37.54 16.99 13.34
CA LEU A 398 -36.22 16.49 13.78
C LEU A 398 -35.19 16.44 12.65
N ILE A 399 -35.55 15.85 11.51
CA ILE A 399 -34.62 15.68 10.39
C ILE A 399 -34.22 17.04 9.81
N SER A 400 -35.14 17.93 9.60
CA SER A 400 -34.85 19.29 9.09
C SER A 400 -33.99 20.08 10.07
N TYR A 401 -34.30 19.99 11.37
CA TYR A 401 -33.49 20.64 12.41
C TYR A 401 -32.05 20.15 12.41
N ILE A 402 -31.83 18.83 12.33
CA ILE A 402 -30.49 18.27 12.30
C ILE A 402 -29.75 18.68 11.00
N ILE A 403 -30.40 18.68 9.83
CA ILE A 403 -29.83 19.15 8.57
C ILE A 403 -29.36 20.60 8.68
N ASP A 404 -30.20 21.49 9.25
CA ASP A 404 -29.87 22.91 9.42
C ASP A 404 -28.66 23.10 10.36
N LYS A 405 -28.56 22.27 11.40
CA LYS A 405 -27.45 22.31 12.37
C LYS A 405 -26.15 21.75 11.80
N ILE A 406 -26.19 20.73 10.96
CA ILE A 406 -25.04 20.09 10.33
C ILE A 406 -24.52 20.92 9.16
N GLY A 407 -25.44 21.55 8.40
CA GLY A 407 -25.20 22.19 7.12
C GLY A 407 -25.33 21.21 5.94
N LYS A 408 -26.00 21.63 4.89
CA LYS A 408 -26.29 20.81 3.71
C LYS A 408 -25.04 20.29 3.00
N GLU A 409 -23.96 21.06 3.07
CA GLU A 409 -22.65 20.72 2.49
C GLU A 409 -21.94 19.55 3.20
N ASN A 410 -22.39 19.21 4.39
CA ASN A 410 -21.82 18.13 5.22
C ASN A 410 -22.63 16.83 5.17
N LEU A 411 -23.73 16.81 4.42
CA LEU A 411 -24.54 15.61 4.24
C LEU A 411 -23.82 14.60 3.35
N ASP A 412 -23.91 13.32 3.69
CA ASP A 412 -23.27 12.23 2.97
C ASP A 412 -24.29 11.52 2.06
N PHE A 413 -24.29 11.88 0.79
CA PHE A 413 -25.11 11.22 -0.22
C PHE A 413 -24.25 10.35 -1.12
N TYR A 414 -24.41 9.06 -1.02
CA TYR A 414 -23.90 8.10 -1.99
C TYR A 414 -25.05 7.53 -2.83
N SER A 415 -25.01 7.82 -4.13
CA SER A 415 -25.95 7.22 -5.08
C SER A 415 -25.16 6.38 -6.09
N PRO A 416 -25.23 5.04 -6.02
CA PRO A 416 -24.60 4.17 -7.00
C PRO A 416 -25.20 4.34 -8.40
N GLU A 417 -26.43 4.85 -8.52
CA GLU A 417 -27.11 5.12 -9.80
C GLU A 417 -26.35 6.11 -10.69
N ARG A 418 -25.53 7.00 -10.10
CA ARG A 418 -24.68 7.93 -10.85
C ARG A 418 -23.55 7.25 -11.63
N ASP A 419 -23.19 6.03 -11.24
CA ASP A 419 -22.13 5.23 -11.86
C ASP A 419 -22.71 4.17 -12.82
N LEU A 420 -24.06 4.03 -12.89
CA LEU A 420 -24.74 3.09 -13.78
C LEU A 420 -25.10 3.78 -15.10
N ILE A 421 -24.70 3.15 -16.21
CA ILE A 421 -25.28 3.42 -17.53
C ILE A 421 -26.38 2.40 -17.70
N ILE A 422 -27.64 2.83 -17.52
CA ILE A 422 -28.82 2.00 -17.80
C ILE A 422 -29.17 2.31 -19.27
N GLU A 423 -28.87 1.37 -20.18
CA GLU A 423 -29.29 1.42 -21.57
C GLU A 423 -30.81 1.16 -21.72
#